data_4138e929b0641a91c947daba9c895fa3
#
_entry.id   4138e929b0641a91c947daba9c895fa3
#
_cell.length_a   1.000
_cell.length_b   1.000
_cell.length_c   1.000
_cell.angle_alpha   90.00
_cell.angle_beta   90.00
_cell.angle_gamma   90.00
#
_symmetry.space_group_name_H-M   'P 1'
#
loop_
_entity.id
_entity.type
_entity.pdbx_description
1 polymer ?
#
loop_
_entity_poly.entity_id
_entity_poly.type
_entity_poly.pdbx_seq_one_letter_code
_entity_poly.pdbx_strand_id
1 'polypeptide(L)'
;MTGIESCRKGDKRMKQAEHPPVTAGANSAAEYSLALIDQLARIDRTCSKEEMDELVCRLLSLIGEAMQSDRVFLFERLEGTAEAYCNTFEWCANGVAPQIGNLTEIVPSDMPYWLEVFGRGETIVIPNIEDVKTQMPSEYELLKAQSIHSEIAVPVFYRGNLSGFFGLDNPLRAMTAGQLRLLAFVGGHLGSARENLRMLTLLEEKQKSLEQNLQSTLSSRCSRCSARTARPSTAWI
;
A
#
# COMPACT_ATOMS: atom_id res chain seq x y z
N MET A 1 -8.13 18.83 5.88
CA MET A 1 -7.80 18.90 4.45
C MET A 1 -6.40 18.34 4.22
N THR A 2 -6.13 17.07 4.51
CA THR A 2 -4.76 16.52 4.42
C THR A 2 -4.70 15.06 3.96
N GLY A 3 -5.81 14.33 3.86
CA GLY A 3 -5.81 12.92 3.45
C GLY A 3 -5.79 12.68 1.93
N ILE A 4 -6.27 13.63 1.14
CA ILE A 4 -6.43 13.48 -0.32
C ILE A 4 -5.13 13.81 -1.08
N GLU A 5 -4.22 14.58 -0.49
CA GLU A 5 -2.95 14.94 -1.15
C GLU A 5 -1.92 13.79 -1.22
N SER A 6 -1.99 12.81 -0.33
CA SER A 6 -1.06 11.66 -0.34
C SER A 6 -1.32 10.72 -1.53
N CYS A 7 -2.58 10.52 -1.91
CA CYS A 7 -2.96 9.66 -3.04
C CYS A 7 -2.68 10.33 -4.40
N ARG A 8 -2.68 11.67 -4.46
CA ARG A 8 -2.40 12.44 -5.69
C ARG A 8 -0.91 12.56 -6.05
N LYS A 9 0.00 12.13 -5.18
CA LYS A 9 1.45 12.14 -5.48
C LYS A 9 1.95 10.93 -6.28
N GLY A 10 1.05 10.13 -6.84
CA GLY A 10 1.36 9.03 -7.76
C GLY A 10 1.87 9.42 -9.15
N ASP A 11 2.33 10.67 -9.36
CA ASP A 11 2.99 11.09 -10.60
C ASP A 11 4.50 10.77 -10.60
N LYS A 12 4.85 9.59 -10.13
CA LYS A 12 6.11 8.96 -10.49
C LYS A 12 5.78 7.80 -11.44
N ARG A 13 5.74 8.09 -12.74
CA ARG A 13 5.96 7.07 -13.77
C ARG A 13 7.11 6.20 -13.26
N MET A 14 6.79 4.98 -12.83
CA MET A 14 7.82 3.96 -12.64
C MET A 14 8.55 3.88 -13.97
N LYS A 15 9.80 4.35 -14.01
CA LYS A 15 10.68 4.01 -15.12
C LYS A 15 10.68 2.49 -15.13
N GLN A 16 10.17 1.91 -16.22
CA GLN A 16 10.34 0.49 -16.49
C GLN A 16 11.84 0.21 -16.37
N ALA A 17 12.21 -0.45 -15.28
CA ALA A 17 13.56 -1.00 -15.18
C ALA A 17 13.59 -2.10 -16.22
N GLU A 18 14.38 -1.93 -17.27
CA GLU A 18 14.71 -2.97 -18.23
C GLU A 18 15.44 -4.08 -17.47
N HIS A 19 14.67 -5.06 -16.98
CA HIS A 19 15.25 -6.28 -16.45
C HIS A 19 15.31 -7.32 -17.56
N PRO A 20 16.41 -8.06 -17.69
CA PRO A 20 16.52 -9.12 -18.67
C PRO A 20 15.41 -10.16 -18.40
N PRO A 21 14.77 -10.71 -19.46
CA PRO A 21 13.71 -11.68 -19.31
C PRO A 21 14.25 -12.93 -18.57
N VAL A 22 13.57 -13.32 -17.49
CA VAL A 22 13.88 -14.57 -16.80
C VAL A 22 13.48 -15.73 -17.71
N THR A 23 14.47 -16.46 -18.20
CA THR A 23 14.27 -17.62 -19.09
C THR A 23 13.53 -18.73 -18.34
N ALA A 24 12.38 -19.13 -18.87
CA ALA A 24 11.50 -20.14 -18.30
C ALA A 24 12.12 -21.55 -18.30
N GLY A 25 12.34 -22.10 -17.10
CA GLY A 25 12.73 -23.50 -16.86
C GLY A 25 12.32 -23.94 -15.47
N ALA A 26 12.31 -25.23 -15.17
CA ALA A 26 11.91 -25.79 -13.88
C ALA A 26 12.74 -25.25 -12.67
N ASN A 27 13.92 -24.67 -12.91
CA ASN A 27 14.70 -23.93 -11.91
C ASN A 27 14.05 -22.58 -11.56
N SER A 28 13.18 -22.06 -12.39
CA SER A 28 12.57 -20.74 -12.22
C SER A 28 11.62 -20.63 -11.02
N ALA A 29 10.88 -21.66 -10.67
CA ALA A 29 9.90 -21.61 -9.56
C ALA A 29 10.60 -21.52 -8.20
N ALA A 30 11.71 -22.24 -8.01
CA ALA A 30 12.50 -22.17 -6.77
C ALA A 30 13.25 -20.83 -6.66
N GLU A 31 13.87 -20.38 -7.75
CA GLU A 31 14.54 -19.09 -7.84
C GLU A 31 13.57 -17.95 -7.59
N TYR A 32 12.35 -18.07 -8.10
CA TYR A 32 11.26 -17.13 -7.90
C TYR A 32 10.86 -17.03 -6.43
N SER A 33 10.64 -18.19 -5.79
CA SER A 33 10.31 -18.25 -4.37
C SER A 33 11.41 -17.64 -3.50
N LEU A 34 12.67 -17.88 -3.83
CA LEU A 34 13.81 -17.29 -3.14
C LEU A 34 13.89 -15.77 -3.34
N ALA A 35 13.63 -15.27 -4.54
CA ALA A 35 13.59 -13.83 -4.83
C ALA A 35 12.47 -13.13 -4.05
N LEU A 36 11.29 -13.75 -3.95
CA LEU A 36 10.19 -13.22 -3.13
C LEU A 36 10.56 -13.18 -1.64
N ILE A 37 11.15 -14.25 -1.12
CA ILE A 37 11.60 -14.31 0.29
C ILE A 37 12.66 -13.23 0.56
N ASP A 38 13.61 -13.04 -0.35
CA ASP A 38 14.63 -11.98 -0.20
C ASP A 38 14.00 -10.58 -0.17
N GLN A 39 13.05 -10.31 -1.07
CA GLN A 39 12.34 -9.02 -1.08
C GLN A 39 11.57 -8.80 0.23
N LEU A 40 10.84 -9.79 0.73
CA LEU A 40 10.11 -9.70 2.00
C LEU A 40 11.07 -9.45 3.18
N ALA A 41 12.19 -10.16 3.23
CA ALA A 41 13.20 -9.97 4.26
C ALA A 41 13.89 -8.59 4.21
N ARG A 42 13.91 -7.94 3.05
CA ARG A 42 14.40 -6.55 2.89
C ARG A 42 13.34 -5.55 3.34
N ILE A 43 12.08 -5.78 3.00
CA ILE A 43 10.94 -4.99 3.45
C ILE A 43 10.91 -4.88 4.97
N ASP A 44 11.15 -5.98 5.69
CA ASP A 44 11.17 -6.01 7.16
C ASP A 44 12.30 -5.18 7.79
N ARG A 45 13.37 -4.97 7.06
CA ARG A 45 14.56 -4.26 7.57
C ARG A 45 14.61 -2.79 7.20
N THR A 46 13.74 -2.34 6.30
CA THR A 46 13.75 -0.93 5.89
C THR A 46 13.05 -0.03 6.89
N CYS A 47 13.62 1.14 7.12
CA CYS A 47 13.07 2.19 7.97
C CYS A 47 12.72 3.47 7.17
N SER A 48 12.94 3.46 5.85
CA SER A 48 12.69 4.60 4.98
C SER A 48 11.48 4.33 4.09
N LYS A 49 10.65 5.35 3.91
CA LYS A 49 9.47 5.27 3.05
C LYS A 49 9.86 5.05 1.59
N GLU A 50 10.87 5.77 1.12
CA GLU A 50 11.35 5.72 -0.26
C GLU A 50 11.86 4.32 -0.61
N GLU A 51 12.65 3.71 0.28
CA GLU A 51 13.14 2.34 0.11
C GLU A 51 12.00 1.32 0.18
N MET A 52 11.04 1.51 1.08
CA MET A 52 9.83 0.68 1.17
C MET A 52 9.06 0.72 -0.16
N ASP A 53 8.81 1.90 -0.70
CA ASP A 53 8.06 2.08 -1.95
C ASP A 53 8.79 1.39 -3.13
N GLU A 54 10.11 1.48 -3.20
CA GLU A 54 10.91 0.75 -4.21
C GLU A 54 10.83 -0.77 -4.05
N LEU A 55 10.91 -1.26 -2.81
CA LEU A 55 10.82 -2.70 -2.53
C LEU A 55 9.43 -3.25 -2.86
N VAL A 56 8.37 -2.51 -2.55
CA VAL A 56 7.00 -2.86 -2.94
C VAL A 56 6.88 -2.94 -4.45
N CYS A 57 7.34 -1.94 -5.18
CA CYS A 57 7.31 -1.93 -6.64
C CYS A 57 8.03 -3.14 -7.24
N ARG A 58 9.20 -3.51 -6.72
CA ARG A 58 9.94 -4.71 -7.15
C ARG A 58 9.19 -5.99 -6.85
N LEU A 59 8.55 -6.07 -5.67
CA LEU A 59 7.75 -7.23 -5.29
C LEU A 59 6.58 -7.43 -6.25
N LEU A 60 5.86 -6.34 -6.60
CA LEU A 60 4.75 -6.41 -7.56
C LEU A 60 5.23 -6.86 -8.95
N SER A 61 6.37 -6.32 -9.43
CA SER A 61 6.92 -6.73 -10.74
C SER A 61 7.31 -8.21 -10.77
N LEU A 62 7.98 -8.70 -9.72
CA LEU A 62 8.32 -10.12 -9.61
C LEU A 62 7.07 -11.01 -9.70
N ILE A 63 6.00 -10.67 -8.99
CA ILE A 63 4.76 -11.46 -9.01
C ILE A 63 4.08 -11.37 -10.38
N GLY A 64 3.98 -10.18 -10.96
CA GLY A 64 3.35 -9.96 -12.25
C GLY A 64 4.03 -10.72 -13.38
N GLU A 65 5.36 -10.69 -13.43
CA GLU A 65 6.16 -11.44 -14.40
C GLU A 65 6.00 -12.96 -14.22
N ALA A 66 6.00 -13.45 -12.95
CA ALA A 66 5.83 -14.89 -12.68
C ALA A 66 4.47 -15.42 -13.08
N MET A 67 3.45 -14.66 -12.77
CA MET A 67 2.07 -15.04 -13.03
C MET A 67 1.65 -14.67 -14.44
N GLN A 68 2.50 -13.94 -15.18
CA GLN A 68 2.17 -13.39 -16.50
C GLN A 68 0.82 -12.66 -16.46
N SER A 69 0.63 -11.82 -15.44
CA SER A 69 -0.58 -11.05 -15.20
C SER A 69 -0.55 -9.75 -15.99
N ASP A 70 -1.69 -9.16 -16.23
CA ASP A 70 -1.79 -7.81 -16.79
C ASP A 70 -1.38 -6.75 -15.77
N ARG A 71 -1.87 -6.86 -14.54
CA ARG A 71 -1.55 -5.97 -13.44
C ARG A 71 -1.36 -6.73 -12.13
N VAL A 72 -0.58 -6.14 -11.24
CA VAL A 72 -0.50 -6.50 -9.82
C VAL A 72 -0.67 -5.22 -9.03
N PHE A 73 -1.56 -5.21 -8.05
CA PHE A 73 -1.97 -4.01 -7.34
C PHE A 73 -1.96 -4.19 -5.82
N LEU A 74 -1.79 -3.08 -5.12
CA LEU A 74 -2.04 -2.97 -3.69
C LEU A 74 -2.99 -1.80 -3.43
N PHE A 75 -4.14 -2.10 -2.83
CA PHE A 75 -5.06 -1.12 -2.30
C PHE A 75 -4.85 -0.97 -0.81
N GLU A 76 -4.78 0.26 -0.35
CA GLU A 76 -4.67 0.59 1.07
C GLU A 76 -5.87 1.43 1.51
N ARG A 77 -6.29 1.24 2.75
CA ARG A 77 -7.38 2.01 3.34
C ARG A 77 -6.98 3.47 3.48
N LEU A 78 -7.86 4.40 3.07
CA LEU A 78 -7.68 5.83 3.23
C LEU A 78 -7.87 6.25 4.69
N GLU A 79 -6.99 7.14 5.16
CA GLU A 79 -7.10 7.70 6.51
C GLU A 79 -8.19 8.79 6.58
N GLY A 80 -8.91 8.82 7.70
CA GLY A 80 -9.85 9.90 8.01
C GLY A 80 -11.17 9.85 7.24
N THR A 81 -11.37 8.87 6.38
CA THR A 81 -12.63 8.59 5.67
C THR A 81 -13.27 7.32 6.19
N ALA A 82 -14.60 7.22 6.12
CA ALA A 82 -15.30 5.99 6.42
C ALA A 82 -14.98 4.96 5.33
N GLU A 83 -14.02 4.05 5.63
CA GLU A 83 -13.81 2.78 4.91
C GLU A 83 -13.54 2.85 3.39
N ALA A 84 -12.98 3.94 2.86
CA ALA A 84 -12.58 3.98 1.46
C ALA A 84 -11.16 3.40 1.26
N TYR A 85 -10.91 2.87 0.05
CA TYR A 85 -9.63 2.29 -0.35
C TYR A 85 -9.09 2.99 -1.58
N CYS A 86 -7.77 3.06 -1.69
CA CYS A 86 -7.06 3.68 -2.81
C CYS A 86 -6.04 2.70 -3.38
N ASN A 87 -5.93 2.62 -4.71
CA ASN A 87 -4.82 1.92 -5.36
C ASN A 87 -3.53 2.73 -5.13
N THR A 88 -2.65 2.24 -4.27
CA THR A 88 -1.43 2.95 -3.86
C THR A 88 -0.20 2.46 -4.60
N PHE A 89 -0.21 1.21 -5.06
CA PHE A 89 0.85 0.61 -5.87
C PHE A 89 0.27 -0.27 -6.96
N GLU A 90 0.82 -0.13 -8.15
CA GLU A 90 0.43 -0.93 -9.30
C GLU A 90 1.66 -1.22 -10.17
N TRP A 91 1.79 -2.47 -10.57
CA TRP A 91 2.66 -2.89 -11.66
C TRP A 91 1.79 -3.31 -12.85
N CYS A 92 2.18 -2.89 -14.06
CA CYS A 92 1.48 -3.25 -15.29
C CYS A 92 2.43 -3.96 -16.25
N ALA A 93 1.95 -4.99 -16.90
CA ALA A 93 2.63 -5.62 -18.02
C ALA A 93 2.79 -4.63 -19.21
N ASN A 94 3.74 -4.90 -20.07
CA ASN A 94 3.99 -4.04 -21.24
C ASN A 94 2.72 -3.93 -22.12
N GLY A 95 2.30 -2.72 -22.40
CA GLY A 95 1.10 -2.43 -23.20
C GLY A 95 -0.21 -2.42 -22.43
N VAL A 96 -0.21 -2.72 -21.13
CA VAL A 96 -1.40 -2.63 -20.26
C VAL A 96 -1.51 -1.22 -19.68
N ALA A 97 -2.70 -0.63 -19.79
CA ALA A 97 -2.95 0.70 -19.25
C ALA A 97 -3.06 0.67 -17.73
N PRO A 98 -2.36 1.57 -16.99
CA PRO A 98 -2.47 1.66 -15.54
C PRO A 98 -3.83 2.19 -15.11
N GLN A 99 -4.31 1.71 -13.95
CA GLN A 99 -5.55 2.13 -13.31
C GLN A 99 -5.34 2.91 -12.00
N ILE A 100 -4.11 3.01 -11.53
CA ILE A 100 -3.75 3.68 -10.28
C ILE A 100 -4.27 5.14 -10.21
N GLY A 101 -4.35 5.83 -11.33
CA GLY A 101 -4.88 7.20 -11.41
C GLY A 101 -6.40 7.28 -11.40
N ASN A 102 -7.09 6.18 -11.72
CA ASN A 102 -8.55 6.10 -11.81
C ASN A 102 -9.19 5.54 -10.54
N LEU A 103 -8.44 4.72 -9.78
CA LEU A 103 -8.91 4.00 -8.59
C LEU A 103 -8.38 4.66 -7.31
N THR A 104 -8.62 5.98 -7.19
CA THR A 104 -8.12 6.79 -6.08
C THR A 104 -9.02 6.77 -4.85
N GLU A 105 -10.28 6.36 -5.02
CA GLU A 105 -11.24 6.21 -3.93
C GLU A 105 -12.30 5.18 -4.32
N ILE A 106 -12.24 4.00 -3.70
CA ILE A 106 -13.26 2.95 -3.81
C ILE A 106 -13.95 2.86 -2.45
N VAL A 107 -15.26 3.02 -2.46
CA VAL A 107 -16.07 2.98 -1.23
C VAL A 107 -16.74 1.60 -1.07
N PRO A 108 -17.21 1.24 0.15
CA PRO A 108 -17.82 -0.06 0.42
C PRO A 108 -18.98 -0.43 -0.51
N SER A 109 -19.74 0.56 -1.00
CA SER A 109 -20.84 0.32 -1.96
C SER A 109 -20.38 -0.17 -3.33
N ASP A 110 -19.12 0.05 -3.69
CA ASP A 110 -18.54 -0.36 -4.97
C ASP A 110 -18.09 -1.83 -4.95
N MET A 111 -17.82 -2.37 -3.75
CA MET A 111 -17.32 -3.74 -3.58
C MET A 111 -17.92 -4.47 -2.35
N PRO A 112 -19.25 -4.51 -2.21
CA PRO A 112 -19.91 -5.05 -1.02
C PRO A 112 -19.65 -6.55 -0.82
N TYR A 113 -19.62 -7.34 -1.89
CA TYR A 113 -19.34 -8.76 -1.84
C TYR A 113 -17.89 -9.04 -1.42
N TRP A 114 -16.94 -8.29 -1.95
CA TRP A 114 -15.52 -8.43 -1.60
C TRP A 114 -15.28 -8.14 -0.13
N LEU A 115 -15.88 -7.08 0.41
CA LEU A 115 -15.74 -6.76 1.83
C LEU A 115 -16.31 -7.84 2.74
N GLU A 116 -17.40 -8.49 2.33
CA GLU A 116 -17.95 -9.65 3.06
C GLU A 116 -16.97 -10.84 3.06
N VAL A 117 -16.40 -11.18 1.89
CA VAL A 117 -15.42 -12.26 1.74
C VAL A 117 -14.14 -11.93 2.51
N PHE A 118 -13.62 -10.72 2.35
CA PHE A 118 -12.42 -10.27 3.08
C PHE A 118 -12.65 -10.23 4.60
N GLY A 119 -13.85 -9.86 5.06
CA GLY A 119 -14.20 -9.90 6.47
C GLY A 119 -14.11 -11.29 7.12
N ARG A 120 -14.24 -12.35 6.31
CA ARG A 120 -14.01 -13.74 6.73
C ARG A 120 -12.54 -14.18 6.60
N GLY A 121 -11.66 -13.31 6.11
CA GLY A 121 -10.26 -13.64 5.83
C GLY A 121 -10.06 -14.50 4.57
N GLU A 122 -11.06 -14.56 3.71
CA GLU A 122 -11.07 -15.40 2.51
C GLU A 122 -10.50 -14.64 1.31
N THR A 123 -9.95 -15.40 0.34
CA THR A 123 -9.39 -14.88 -0.91
C THR A 123 -10.46 -14.85 -1.99
N ILE A 124 -10.55 -13.79 -2.75
CA ILE A 124 -11.33 -13.70 -3.98
C ILE A 124 -10.56 -14.42 -5.09
N VAL A 125 -11.20 -15.34 -5.77
CA VAL A 125 -10.69 -16.02 -6.97
C VAL A 125 -11.78 -16.03 -8.02
N ILE A 126 -11.63 -15.27 -9.07
CA ILE A 126 -12.57 -15.14 -10.18
C ILE A 126 -11.89 -15.62 -11.46
N PRO A 127 -12.08 -16.88 -11.87
CA PRO A 127 -11.51 -17.38 -13.11
C PRO A 127 -12.09 -16.71 -14.36
N ASN A 128 -13.34 -16.27 -14.30
CA ASN A 128 -14.02 -15.55 -15.36
C ASN A 128 -15.09 -14.62 -14.74
N ILE A 129 -14.99 -13.33 -14.97
CA ILE A 129 -15.89 -12.32 -14.39
C ILE A 129 -17.34 -12.50 -14.85
N GLU A 130 -17.59 -13.07 -16.04
CA GLU A 130 -18.95 -13.28 -16.55
C GLU A 130 -19.74 -14.31 -15.69
N ASP A 131 -19.04 -15.22 -15.00
CA ASP A 131 -19.67 -16.24 -14.16
C ASP A 131 -20.20 -15.66 -12.84
N VAL A 132 -19.69 -14.48 -12.43
CA VAL A 132 -20.00 -13.86 -11.13
C VAL A 132 -20.88 -12.62 -11.24
N LYS A 133 -21.31 -12.26 -12.44
CA LYS A 133 -22.12 -11.06 -12.74
C LYS A 133 -23.37 -10.93 -11.86
N THR A 134 -24.05 -12.05 -11.58
CA THR A 134 -25.29 -12.06 -10.79
C THR A 134 -25.00 -12.02 -9.29
N GLN A 135 -23.86 -12.56 -8.87
CA GLN A 135 -23.48 -12.68 -7.46
C GLN A 135 -22.88 -11.38 -6.92
N MET A 136 -22.11 -10.67 -7.76
CA MET A 136 -21.43 -9.44 -7.38
C MET A 136 -21.52 -8.39 -8.51
N PRO A 137 -22.72 -7.83 -8.74
CA PRO A 137 -22.98 -6.94 -9.88
C PRO A 137 -22.17 -5.63 -9.83
N SER A 138 -21.93 -5.06 -8.65
CA SER A 138 -21.16 -3.83 -8.52
C SER A 138 -19.69 -4.04 -8.89
N GLU A 139 -19.08 -5.08 -8.34
CA GLU A 139 -17.70 -5.45 -8.64
C GLU A 139 -17.55 -5.87 -10.11
N TYR A 140 -18.53 -6.59 -10.66
CA TYR A 140 -18.51 -6.97 -12.07
C TYR A 140 -18.40 -5.74 -12.99
N GLU A 141 -19.22 -4.70 -12.78
CA GLU A 141 -19.16 -3.48 -13.59
C GLU A 141 -17.81 -2.76 -13.41
N LEU A 142 -17.27 -2.74 -12.18
CA LEU A 142 -15.96 -2.15 -11.89
C LEU A 142 -14.84 -2.90 -12.63
N LEU A 143 -14.82 -4.23 -12.58
CA LEU A 143 -13.83 -5.08 -13.23
C LEU A 143 -13.92 -4.99 -14.75
N LYS A 144 -15.15 -5.05 -15.28
CA LYS A 144 -15.41 -4.96 -16.71
C LYS A 144 -14.95 -3.65 -17.33
N ALA A 145 -15.17 -2.53 -16.64
CA ALA A 145 -14.74 -1.20 -17.08
C ALA A 145 -13.20 -1.11 -17.24
N GLN A 146 -12.45 -1.96 -16.55
CA GLN A 146 -11.00 -2.03 -16.59
C GLN A 146 -10.46 -3.12 -17.55
N SER A 147 -11.32 -3.78 -18.31
CA SER A 147 -10.97 -4.90 -19.20
C SER A 147 -10.39 -6.11 -18.42
N ILE A 148 -10.83 -6.31 -17.20
CA ILE A 148 -10.46 -7.48 -16.39
C ILE A 148 -11.38 -8.64 -16.80
N HIS A 149 -10.80 -9.82 -16.99
CA HIS A 149 -11.50 -11.04 -17.34
C HIS A 149 -11.43 -12.08 -16.23
N SER A 150 -10.35 -12.04 -15.47
CA SER A 150 -10.12 -12.90 -14.31
C SER A 150 -9.39 -12.13 -13.24
N GLU A 151 -9.60 -12.49 -11.97
CA GLU A 151 -9.00 -11.76 -10.85
C GLU A 151 -8.72 -12.66 -9.66
N ILE A 152 -7.65 -12.29 -8.94
CA ILE A 152 -7.32 -12.87 -7.64
C ILE A 152 -7.01 -11.71 -6.71
N ALA A 153 -7.72 -11.63 -5.58
CA ALA A 153 -7.47 -10.64 -4.56
C ALA A 153 -7.46 -11.26 -3.18
N VAL A 154 -6.46 -10.92 -2.38
CA VAL A 154 -6.28 -11.37 -1.01
C VAL A 154 -6.43 -10.21 -0.05
N PRO A 155 -7.10 -10.38 1.10
CA PRO A 155 -7.22 -9.33 2.10
C PRO A 155 -5.88 -9.09 2.79
N VAL A 156 -5.62 -7.84 3.11
CA VAL A 156 -4.47 -7.40 3.89
C VAL A 156 -4.95 -6.93 5.25
N PHE A 157 -4.53 -7.63 6.31
CA PHE A 157 -4.92 -7.30 7.67
C PHE A 157 -3.74 -6.71 8.46
N TYR A 158 -4.08 -5.73 9.31
CA TYR A 158 -3.18 -5.26 10.35
C TYR A 158 -3.90 -5.24 11.70
N ARG A 159 -3.36 -5.96 12.68
CA ARG A 159 -3.95 -6.09 14.03
C ARG A 159 -5.44 -6.50 14.01
N GLY A 160 -5.80 -7.38 13.10
CA GLY A 160 -7.18 -7.87 12.96
C GLY A 160 -8.15 -6.97 12.20
N ASN A 161 -7.71 -5.80 11.73
CA ASN A 161 -8.51 -4.91 10.90
C ASN A 161 -8.10 -5.03 9.43
N LEU A 162 -9.06 -5.00 8.53
CA LEU A 162 -8.81 -4.93 7.09
C LEU A 162 -8.16 -3.59 6.76
N SER A 163 -6.89 -3.61 6.39
CA SER A 163 -6.09 -2.43 6.04
C SER A 163 -5.98 -2.20 4.54
N GLY A 164 -6.38 -3.19 3.74
CA GLY A 164 -6.34 -3.12 2.29
C GLY A 164 -6.55 -4.48 1.65
N PHE A 165 -6.21 -4.58 0.39
CA PHE A 165 -6.19 -5.83 -0.36
C PHE A 165 -5.12 -5.78 -1.45
N PHE A 166 -4.62 -6.94 -1.82
CA PHE A 166 -3.54 -7.11 -2.76
C PHE A 166 -3.93 -8.18 -3.78
N GLY A 167 -3.68 -7.97 -5.06
CA GLY A 167 -4.12 -8.91 -6.06
C GLY A 167 -3.50 -8.76 -7.44
N LEU A 168 -4.06 -9.54 -8.38
CA LEU A 168 -3.60 -9.66 -9.77
C LEU A 168 -4.81 -9.71 -10.72
N ASP A 169 -4.71 -8.93 -11.79
CA ASP A 169 -5.64 -8.97 -12.91
C ASP A 169 -5.11 -9.90 -14.00
N ASN A 170 -6.01 -10.68 -14.58
CA ASN A 170 -5.76 -11.50 -15.76
C ASN A 170 -4.51 -12.38 -15.68
N PRO A 171 -4.27 -13.13 -14.59
CA PRO A 171 -3.15 -14.07 -14.55
C PRO A 171 -3.33 -15.13 -15.67
N LEU A 172 -2.26 -15.40 -16.41
CA LEU A 172 -2.30 -16.30 -17.57
C LEU A 172 -2.75 -17.72 -17.21
N ARG A 173 -2.52 -18.15 -15.97
CA ARG A 173 -2.83 -19.49 -15.48
C ARG A 173 -3.55 -19.44 -14.14
N ALA A 174 -4.46 -20.39 -13.96
CA ALA A 174 -5.06 -20.60 -12.64
C ALA A 174 -3.98 -20.91 -11.60
N MET A 175 -4.08 -20.25 -10.45
CA MET A 175 -3.16 -20.48 -9.33
C MET A 175 -3.51 -21.75 -8.57
N THR A 176 -2.47 -22.49 -8.19
CA THR A 176 -2.59 -23.61 -7.26
C THR A 176 -2.92 -23.11 -5.84
N ALA A 177 -3.47 -23.98 -5.01
CA ALA A 177 -3.72 -23.65 -3.59
C ALA A 177 -2.45 -23.22 -2.84
N GLY A 178 -1.28 -23.74 -3.23
CA GLY A 178 0.03 -23.33 -2.67
C GLY A 178 0.40 -21.89 -3.05
N GLN A 179 0.18 -21.51 -4.31
CA GLN A 179 0.43 -20.14 -4.79
C GLN A 179 -0.54 -19.13 -4.16
N LEU A 180 -1.83 -19.49 -4.01
CA LEU A 180 -2.81 -18.64 -3.33
C LEU A 180 -2.41 -18.38 -1.87
N ARG A 181 -1.95 -19.42 -1.15
CA ARG A 181 -1.44 -19.25 0.22
C ARG A 181 -0.18 -18.37 0.27
N LEU A 182 0.73 -18.52 -0.69
CA LEU A 182 1.91 -17.66 -0.79
C LEU A 182 1.51 -16.22 -1.05
N LEU A 183 0.56 -15.98 -1.94
CA LEU A 183 0.05 -14.63 -2.23
C LEU A 183 -0.59 -13.99 -0.99
N ALA A 184 -1.41 -14.74 -0.26
CA ALA A 184 -2.00 -14.26 1.00
C ALA A 184 -0.94 -13.96 2.06
N PHE A 185 0.11 -14.78 2.16
CA PHE A 185 1.25 -14.53 3.03
C PHE A 185 1.99 -13.24 2.66
N VAL A 186 2.29 -13.05 1.36
CA VAL A 186 2.94 -11.83 0.85
C VAL A 186 2.10 -10.60 1.17
N GLY A 187 0.80 -10.63 0.88
CA GLY A 187 -0.11 -9.50 1.15
C GLY A 187 -0.16 -9.14 2.64
N GLY A 188 -0.32 -10.13 3.52
CA GLY A 188 -0.34 -9.92 4.96
C GLY A 188 0.97 -9.37 5.51
N HIS A 189 2.10 -9.87 5.01
CA HIS A 189 3.44 -9.40 5.39
C HIS A 189 3.67 -7.95 4.95
N LEU A 190 3.37 -7.65 3.70
CA LEU A 190 3.47 -6.31 3.11
C LEU A 190 2.63 -5.29 3.87
N GLY A 191 1.36 -5.61 4.15
CA GLY A 191 0.47 -4.74 4.90
C GLY A 191 1.00 -4.44 6.31
N SER A 192 1.51 -5.46 7.00
CA SER A 192 2.09 -5.30 8.33
C SER A 192 3.34 -4.41 8.31
N ALA A 193 4.25 -4.61 7.36
CA ALA A 193 5.48 -3.84 7.25
C ALA A 193 5.18 -2.36 6.91
N ARG A 194 4.28 -2.12 5.98
CA ARG A 194 3.88 -0.76 5.60
C ARG A 194 3.20 -0.01 6.75
N GLU A 195 2.31 -0.67 7.46
CA GLU A 195 1.63 -0.05 8.59
C GLU A 195 2.59 0.23 9.76
N ASN A 196 3.54 -0.66 10.02
CA ASN A 196 4.58 -0.42 11.00
C ASN A 196 5.42 0.81 10.64
N LEU A 197 5.85 0.94 9.39
CA LEU A 197 6.60 2.11 8.92
C LEU A 197 5.78 3.41 9.06
N ARG A 198 4.50 3.36 8.70
CA ARG A 198 3.59 4.50 8.87
C ARG A 198 3.49 4.94 10.33
N MET A 199 3.36 3.97 11.25
CA MET A 199 3.29 4.28 12.68
C MET A 199 4.59 4.86 13.22
N LEU A 200 5.74 4.37 12.76
CA LEU A 200 7.05 4.94 13.12
C LEU A 200 7.17 6.39 12.64
N THR A 201 6.83 6.68 11.40
CA THR A 201 6.84 8.05 10.86
C THR A 201 5.95 8.99 11.67
N LEU A 202 4.73 8.54 12.02
CA LEU A 202 3.80 9.33 12.83
C LEU A 202 4.36 9.62 14.23
N LEU A 203 5.02 8.65 14.85
CA LEU A 203 5.66 8.83 16.16
C LEU A 203 6.79 9.84 16.11
N GLU A 204 7.64 9.78 15.08
CA GLU A 204 8.74 10.73 14.86
C GLU A 204 8.20 12.16 14.65
N GLU A 205 7.15 12.34 13.85
CA GLU A 205 6.50 13.64 13.64
C GLU A 205 5.94 14.21 14.95
N LYS A 206 5.27 13.39 15.74
CA LYS A 206 4.74 13.80 17.05
C LYS A 206 5.86 14.17 18.04
N GLN A 207 6.94 13.39 18.06
CA GLN A 207 8.10 13.70 18.90
C GLN A 207 8.70 15.05 18.52
N LYS A 208 8.97 15.31 17.24
CA LYS A 208 9.47 16.61 16.74
C LYS A 208 8.55 17.77 17.13
N SER A 209 7.25 17.58 17.00
CA SER A 209 6.26 18.60 17.40
C SER A 209 6.32 18.91 18.90
N LEU A 210 6.43 17.88 19.75
CA LEU A 210 6.57 18.06 21.20
C LEU A 210 7.87 18.79 21.57
N GLU A 211 8.99 18.43 20.95
CA GLU A 211 10.27 19.09 21.18
C GLU A 211 10.23 20.58 20.80
N GLN A 212 9.63 20.92 19.65
CA GLN A 212 9.44 22.31 19.21
C GLN A 212 8.56 23.10 20.20
N ASN A 213 7.47 22.50 20.69
CA ASN A 213 6.59 23.11 21.68
C ASN A 213 7.29 23.35 23.00
N LEU A 214 8.11 22.42 23.47
CA LEU A 214 8.92 22.58 24.67
C LEU A 214 9.95 23.70 24.53
N GLN A 215 10.67 23.75 23.40
CA GLN A 215 11.66 24.81 23.12
C GLN A 215 11.00 26.18 23.08
N SER A 216 9.85 26.33 22.42
CA SER A 216 9.10 27.59 22.34
C SER A 216 8.64 28.05 23.73
N THR A 217 8.16 27.11 24.57
CA THR A 217 7.73 27.38 25.94
C THR A 217 8.89 27.82 26.83
N LEU A 218 10.03 27.15 26.72
CA LEU A 218 11.25 27.52 27.48
C LEU A 218 11.77 28.88 27.06
N SER A 219 11.85 29.18 25.75
CA SER A 219 12.29 30.48 25.22
C SER A 219 11.39 31.60 25.68
N SER A 220 10.05 31.41 25.68
CA SER A 220 9.10 32.41 26.16
C SER A 220 9.16 32.62 27.67
N ARG A 221 9.55 31.63 28.46
CA ARG A 221 9.80 31.76 29.90
C ARG A 221 11.09 32.49 30.17
N CYS A 222 12.17 32.22 29.44
CA CYS A 222 13.46 32.88 29.58
C CYS A 222 13.35 34.36 29.25
N SER A 223 12.68 34.74 28.16
CA SER A 223 12.41 36.13 27.77
C SER A 223 11.64 36.89 28.85
N ARG A 224 10.66 36.28 29.51
CA ARG A 224 9.93 36.86 30.63
C ARG A 224 10.75 37.04 31.91
N CYS A 225 11.72 36.17 32.17
CA CYS A 225 12.65 36.33 33.29
C CYS A 225 13.61 37.49 33.03
N SER A 226 14.18 37.65 31.84
CA SER A 226 15.08 38.75 31.47
C SER A 226 14.38 40.09 31.53
N ALA A 227 13.12 40.18 31.15
CA ALA A 227 12.32 41.43 31.24
C ALA A 227 11.99 41.83 32.69
N ARG A 228 11.97 40.90 33.65
CA ARG A 228 11.72 41.19 35.05
C ARG A 228 12.97 41.71 35.82
N THR A 229 14.17 41.43 35.33
CA THR A 229 15.43 41.87 35.98
C THR A 229 15.88 43.26 35.52
N ALA A 230 15.30 43.80 34.46
CA ALA A 230 15.55 45.19 34.01
C ALA A 230 14.66 46.17 34.82
N ARG A 231 14.90 46.33 36.12
CA ARG A 231 14.38 47.49 36.86
C ARG A 231 15.25 48.71 36.56
N PRO A 232 14.66 49.86 36.22
CA PRO A 232 15.46 51.08 36.11
C PRO A 232 16.00 51.46 37.51
N SER A 233 17.30 51.65 37.60
CA SER A 233 17.95 52.28 38.74
C SER A 233 17.38 53.69 38.86
N THR A 234 16.49 53.93 39.81
CA THR A 234 16.11 55.26 40.23
C THR A 234 17.34 55.88 40.92
N ALA A 235 18.01 56.78 40.19
CA ALA A 235 19.00 57.66 40.76
C ALA A 235 18.38 58.56 41.83
N TRP A 236 18.91 58.49 43.02
CA TRP A 236 18.63 59.49 44.07
C TRP A 236 19.48 60.76 43.77
N ILE A 237 18.82 61.91 43.63
CA ILE A 237 19.35 63.25 43.83
C ILE A 237 18.90 63.71 45.19
#